data_4882e98dceb470a2d8b9da228e18f0ea
#
_entry.id   4882e98dceb470a2d8b9da228e18f0ea
#
_cell.length_a   1.000
_cell.length_b   1.000
_cell.length_c   1.000
_cell.angle_alpha   90.00
_cell.angle_beta   90.00
_cell.angle_gamma   90.00
#
_symmetry.space_group_name_H-M   'P 1'
#
loop_
_entity.id
_entity.type
_entity.pdbx_description
1 polymer ?
#
loop_
_entity_poly.entity_id
_entity_poly.type
_entity_poly.pdbx_seq_one_letter_code
_entity_poly.pdbx_strand_id
1 'polypeptide(L)'
;MSVKPLPDAEQLLTVLIAQMRPQVTPDTGLIGIVTGGAWLAERLHAALQLEVPFGTLDVSFYRDDFQHKGLKRKVAPSDIPFEVEGRDLILVDDVLYTGRTIRAAMNELFDYGRPARIRLASLVDRGGRELPIAAQFVGATIDVKQSVELKRDAQGRLSLALSTD
;
A
#
# COMPACT_ATOMS: atom_id res chain seq x y z
N MET A 1 10.08 22.55 20.77
CA MET A 1 9.58 21.19 20.60
C MET A 1 10.29 20.55 19.43
N SER A 2 11.00 19.48 19.69
CA SER A 2 11.66 18.75 18.63
C SER A 2 10.64 17.88 17.89
N VAL A 3 10.51 18.11 16.60
CA VAL A 3 9.73 17.22 15.74
C VAL A 3 10.60 15.98 15.51
N LYS A 4 10.04 14.81 15.84
CA LYS A 4 10.76 13.58 15.52
C LYS A 4 10.95 13.49 14.01
N PRO A 5 12.16 13.22 13.51
CA PRO A 5 12.34 13.03 12.08
C PRO A 5 11.56 11.81 11.62
N LEU A 6 11.10 11.85 10.38
CA LEU A 6 10.46 10.69 9.78
C LEU A 6 11.48 9.57 9.59
N PRO A 7 11.07 8.30 9.74
CA PRO A 7 11.98 7.18 9.50
C PRO A 7 12.41 7.10 8.04
N ASP A 8 13.53 6.41 7.79
CA ASP A 8 14.04 6.19 6.45
C ASP A 8 13.19 5.15 5.72
N ALA A 9 12.56 5.55 4.62
CA ALA A 9 11.68 4.67 3.86
C ALA A 9 12.37 3.40 3.39
N GLU A 10 13.64 3.48 2.96
CA GLU A 10 14.37 2.29 2.49
C GLU A 10 14.61 1.30 3.64
N GLN A 11 14.87 1.78 4.84
CA GLN A 11 15.00 0.91 6.01
C GLN A 11 13.65 0.26 6.36
N LEU A 12 12.56 1.01 6.27
CA LEU A 12 11.23 0.46 6.53
C LEU A 12 10.86 -0.62 5.51
N LEU A 13 11.26 -0.43 4.25
CA LEU A 13 11.06 -1.44 3.22
C LEU A 13 11.82 -2.72 3.57
N THR A 14 13.05 -2.60 4.06
CA THR A 14 13.83 -3.75 4.53
C THR A 14 13.11 -4.49 5.65
N VAL A 15 12.50 -3.76 6.58
CA VAL A 15 11.71 -4.34 7.67
C VAL A 15 10.51 -5.12 7.10
N LEU A 16 9.78 -4.52 6.15
CA LEU A 16 8.65 -5.20 5.51
C LEU A 16 9.08 -6.50 4.82
N ILE A 17 10.16 -6.46 4.07
CA ILE A 17 10.67 -7.65 3.37
C ILE A 17 10.96 -8.76 4.37
N ALA A 18 11.62 -8.43 5.48
CA ALA A 18 11.95 -9.42 6.50
C ALA A 18 10.69 -10.03 7.14
N GLN A 19 9.66 -9.22 7.40
CA GLN A 19 8.40 -9.72 7.95
C GLN A 19 7.65 -10.60 6.96
N MET A 20 7.66 -10.24 5.69
CA MET A 20 6.85 -10.90 4.67
C MET A 20 7.49 -12.19 4.15
N ARG A 21 8.81 -12.25 4.11
CA ARG A 21 9.52 -13.39 3.50
C ARG A 21 9.06 -14.75 4.03
N PRO A 22 8.94 -14.99 5.34
CA PRO A 22 8.48 -16.30 5.84
C PRO A 22 6.96 -16.50 5.70
N GLN A 23 6.23 -15.51 5.23
CA GLN A 23 4.77 -15.51 5.19
C GLN A 23 4.20 -15.59 3.78
N VAL A 24 5.04 -15.67 2.77
CA VAL A 24 4.60 -15.72 1.37
C VAL A 24 5.05 -17.01 0.72
N THR A 25 4.34 -17.40 -0.34
CA THR A 25 4.73 -18.51 -1.23
C THR A 25 4.96 -17.90 -2.63
N PRO A 26 5.56 -18.65 -3.57
CA PRO A 26 5.72 -18.12 -4.93
C PRO A 26 4.41 -17.69 -5.59
N ASP A 27 3.27 -18.27 -5.17
CA ASP A 27 1.95 -17.98 -5.75
C ASP A 27 1.23 -16.80 -5.09
N THR A 28 1.81 -16.21 -4.04
CA THR A 28 1.21 -15.04 -3.37
C THR A 28 1.12 -13.88 -4.36
N GLY A 29 -0.07 -13.27 -4.45
CA GLY A 29 -0.30 -12.12 -5.32
C GLY A 29 -0.15 -10.82 -4.56
N LEU A 30 0.76 -9.94 -5.00
CA LEU A 30 0.88 -8.60 -4.46
C LEU A 30 0.08 -7.63 -5.32
N ILE A 31 -0.66 -6.74 -4.68
CA ILE A 31 -1.42 -5.70 -5.35
C ILE A 31 -1.09 -4.39 -4.67
N GLY A 32 -0.42 -3.49 -5.40
CA GLY A 32 -0.05 -2.17 -4.89
C GLY A 32 -1.13 -1.14 -5.19
N ILE A 33 -1.48 -0.35 -4.20
CA ILE A 33 -2.43 0.75 -4.38
C ILE A 33 -1.67 1.94 -4.98
N VAL A 34 -2.13 2.39 -6.13
CA VAL A 34 -1.51 3.52 -6.86
C VAL A 34 -1.62 4.79 -6.00
N THR A 35 -0.56 5.54 -5.82
CA THR A 35 0.75 5.50 -6.51
C THR A 35 1.84 4.85 -5.65
N GLY A 36 1.97 5.25 -4.39
CA GLY A 36 3.06 4.80 -3.52
C GLY A 36 3.05 3.30 -3.25
N GLY A 37 1.86 2.73 -3.09
CA GLY A 37 1.74 1.29 -2.88
C GLY A 37 2.22 0.48 -4.08
N ALA A 38 2.04 1.02 -5.29
CA ALA A 38 2.54 0.36 -6.50
C ALA A 38 4.07 0.36 -6.55
N TRP A 39 4.72 1.45 -6.14
CA TRP A 39 6.19 1.50 -6.04
C TRP A 39 6.71 0.45 -5.06
N LEU A 40 6.03 0.32 -3.91
CA LEU A 40 6.41 -0.66 -2.90
C LEU A 40 6.19 -2.08 -3.38
N ALA A 41 5.07 -2.34 -4.07
CA ALA A 41 4.77 -3.68 -4.59
C ALA A 41 5.83 -4.13 -5.59
N GLU A 42 6.30 -3.23 -6.45
CA GLU A 42 7.37 -3.52 -7.38
C GLU A 42 8.65 -3.95 -6.66
N ARG A 43 9.04 -3.19 -5.63
CA ARG A 43 10.25 -3.48 -4.84
C ARG A 43 10.10 -4.77 -4.04
N LEU A 44 8.93 -4.98 -3.44
CA LEU A 44 8.64 -6.21 -2.68
C LEU A 44 8.62 -7.43 -3.57
N HIS A 45 8.02 -7.32 -4.75
CA HIS A 45 7.96 -8.42 -5.71
C HIS A 45 9.36 -8.90 -6.08
N ALA A 46 10.26 -7.96 -6.40
CA ALA A 46 11.63 -8.28 -6.75
C ALA A 46 12.38 -8.93 -5.58
N ALA A 47 12.24 -8.35 -4.38
CA ALA A 47 12.96 -8.84 -3.20
C ALA A 47 12.47 -10.20 -2.74
N LEU A 48 11.17 -10.46 -2.83
CA LEU A 48 10.56 -11.72 -2.40
C LEU A 48 10.59 -12.79 -3.50
N GLN A 49 10.97 -12.42 -4.70
CA GLN A 49 11.12 -13.35 -5.85
C GLN A 49 9.83 -14.14 -6.11
N LEU A 50 8.71 -13.43 -6.15
CA LEU A 50 7.41 -14.06 -6.41
C LEU A 50 7.27 -14.42 -7.90
N GLU A 51 6.58 -15.53 -8.18
CA GLU A 51 6.43 -16.02 -9.54
C GLU A 51 5.37 -15.23 -10.32
N VAL A 52 4.27 -14.86 -9.66
CA VAL A 52 3.22 -14.09 -10.34
C VAL A 52 3.60 -12.60 -10.38
N PRO A 53 3.35 -11.93 -11.50
CA PRO A 53 3.60 -10.48 -11.56
C PRO A 53 2.74 -9.74 -10.52
N PHE A 54 3.22 -8.61 -10.02
CA PHE A 54 2.41 -7.82 -9.10
C PHE A 54 1.32 -7.07 -9.87
N GLY A 55 0.21 -6.80 -9.17
CA GLY A 55 -0.89 -6.02 -9.72
C GLY A 55 -0.95 -4.63 -9.11
N THR A 56 -1.77 -3.77 -9.71
CA THR A 56 -2.03 -2.42 -9.20
C THR A 56 -3.53 -2.14 -9.20
N LEU A 57 -3.95 -1.34 -8.21
CA LEU A 57 -5.32 -0.86 -8.08
C LEU A 57 -5.31 0.65 -7.92
N ASP A 58 -6.14 1.33 -8.68
CA ASP A 58 -6.37 2.76 -8.47
C ASP A 58 -7.74 2.95 -7.82
N VAL A 59 -7.75 3.35 -6.56
CA VAL A 59 -8.97 3.61 -5.79
C VAL A 59 -9.10 5.08 -5.45
N SER A 60 -8.53 5.95 -6.28
CA SER A 60 -8.52 7.40 -6.00
C SER A 60 -9.91 8.01 -5.91
N PHE A 61 -10.94 7.41 -6.52
CA PHE A 61 -12.33 7.85 -6.37
C PHE A 61 -12.86 7.75 -4.94
N TYR A 62 -12.22 6.93 -4.11
CA TYR A 62 -12.69 6.63 -2.76
C TYR A 62 -11.84 7.30 -1.69
N ARG A 63 -10.88 8.15 -2.09
CA ARG A 63 -10.06 8.90 -1.14
C ARG A 63 -10.82 10.11 -0.63
N ASP A 64 -10.55 10.48 0.60
CA ASP A 64 -11.26 11.56 1.29
C ASP A 64 -11.10 12.90 0.57
N ASP A 65 -10.02 13.10 -0.18
CA ASP A 65 -9.75 14.35 -0.89
C ASP A 65 -10.39 14.40 -2.29
N PHE A 66 -11.02 13.33 -2.73
CA PHE A 66 -11.60 13.25 -4.08
C PHE A 66 -12.67 14.31 -4.30
N GLN A 67 -13.53 14.56 -3.31
CA GLN A 67 -14.64 15.49 -3.42
C GLN A 67 -14.18 16.92 -3.68
N HIS A 68 -12.98 17.26 -3.26
CA HIS A 68 -12.43 18.62 -3.44
C HIS A 68 -11.81 18.83 -4.81
N LYS A 69 -11.50 17.76 -5.53
CA LYS A 69 -10.83 17.83 -6.83
C LYS A 69 -11.80 17.60 -8.00
N GLY A 70 -13.02 17.18 -7.72
CA GLY A 70 -14.04 16.97 -8.74
C GLY A 70 -13.72 15.79 -9.66
N LEU A 71 -14.46 15.71 -10.77
CA LEU A 71 -14.40 14.59 -11.70
C LEU A 71 -13.23 14.66 -12.70
N LYS A 72 -12.38 15.68 -12.59
CA LYS A 72 -11.31 15.88 -13.57
C LYS A 72 -10.09 14.98 -13.35
N ARG A 73 -10.03 14.27 -12.24
CA ARG A 73 -8.90 13.42 -11.92
C ARG A 73 -8.94 12.16 -12.78
N LYS A 74 -7.85 11.91 -13.48
CA LYS A 74 -7.71 10.66 -14.23
C LYS A 74 -7.48 9.53 -13.27
N VAL A 75 -8.31 8.48 -13.39
CA VAL A 75 -8.13 7.24 -12.67
C VAL A 75 -7.36 6.29 -13.59
N ALA A 76 -6.21 5.82 -13.14
CA ALA A 76 -5.47 4.82 -13.90
C ALA A 76 -6.24 3.50 -13.85
N PRO A 77 -6.27 2.74 -14.96
CA PRO A 77 -6.94 1.45 -14.91
C PRO A 77 -6.23 0.50 -13.95
N SER A 78 -7.01 -0.30 -13.24
CA SER A 78 -6.46 -1.35 -12.41
C SER A 78 -5.89 -2.45 -13.30
N ASP A 79 -4.78 -3.03 -12.89
CA ASP A 79 -4.10 -4.09 -13.62
C ASP A 79 -3.79 -5.23 -12.67
N ILE A 80 -4.55 -6.32 -12.78
CA ILE A 80 -4.36 -7.50 -11.95
C ILE A 80 -4.04 -8.67 -12.89
N PRO A 81 -2.74 -8.97 -13.09
CA PRO A 81 -2.30 -9.91 -14.12
C PRO A 81 -2.33 -11.38 -13.67
N PHE A 82 -3.17 -11.72 -12.72
CA PHE A 82 -3.30 -13.08 -12.21
C PHE A 82 -4.75 -13.33 -11.79
N GLU A 83 -5.10 -14.61 -11.59
CA GLU A 83 -6.42 -14.95 -11.08
C GLU A 83 -6.51 -14.67 -9.59
N VAL A 84 -7.56 -13.95 -9.20
CA VAL A 84 -7.85 -13.60 -7.81
C VAL A 84 -8.50 -14.79 -7.08
N GLU A 85 -9.31 -15.57 -7.79
CA GLU A 85 -10.06 -16.68 -7.19
C GLU A 85 -9.14 -17.66 -6.48
N GLY A 86 -9.38 -17.86 -5.18
CA GLY A 86 -8.62 -18.82 -4.39
C GLY A 86 -7.20 -18.40 -4.05
N ARG A 87 -6.78 -17.19 -4.39
CA ARG A 87 -5.39 -16.75 -4.21
C ARG A 87 -5.19 -16.07 -2.86
N ASP A 88 -4.00 -16.25 -2.30
CA ASP A 88 -3.52 -15.49 -1.16
C ASP A 88 -3.03 -14.14 -1.66
N LEU A 89 -3.70 -13.07 -1.26
CA LEU A 89 -3.40 -11.72 -1.71
C LEU A 89 -2.81 -10.88 -0.59
N ILE A 90 -1.87 -10.01 -0.94
CA ILE A 90 -1.38 -8.98 -0.03
C ILE A 90 -1.56 -7.64 -0.72
N LEU A 91 -2.40 -6.79 -0.14
CA LEU A 91 -2.52 -5.39 -0.55
C LEU A 91 -1.34 -4.63 0.02
N VAL A 92 -0.77 -3.75 -0.78
CA VAL A 92 0.39 -2.95 -0.39
C VAL A 92 0.03 -1.48 -0.52
N ASP A 93 0.19 -0.74 0.58
CA ASP A 93 -0.02 0.71 0.57
C ASP A 93 1.15 1.40 1.28
N ASP A 94 1.31 2.69 1.02
CA ASP A 94 2.40 3.45 1.62
C ASP A 94 2.06 3.86 3.06
N VAL A 95 0.87 4.42 3.28
CA VAL A 95 0.47 4.95 4.58
C VAL A 95 -0.94 4.47 4.92
N LEU A 96 -1.07 3.80 6.05
CA LEU A 96 -2.36 3.38 6.58
C LEU A 96 -2.83 4.43 7.58
N TYR A 97 -4.03 4.95 7.36
CA TYR A 97 -4.63 5.98 8.20
C TYR A 97 -6.02 5.52 8.66
N THR A 98 -7.09 6.01 8.03
CA THR A 98 -8.46 5.70 8.47
C THR A 98 -8.89 4.27 8.16
N GLY A 99 -8.33 3.65 7.14
CA GLY A 99 -8.73 2.35 6.62
C GLY A 99 -9.67 2.45 5.42
N ARG A 100 -10.11 3.66 5.05
CA ARG A 100 -11.10 3.84 3.98
C ARG A 100 -10.57 3.45 2.61
N THR A 101 -9.31 3.78 2.31
CA THR A 101 -8.67 3.40 1.06
C THR A 101 -8.59 1.88 0.94
N ILE A 102 -8.23 1.20 2.02
CA ILE A 102 -8.09 -0.26 2.04
C ILE A 102 -9.46 -0.93 1.87
N ARG A 103 -10.48 -0.39 2.53
CA ARG A 103 -11.85 -0.93 2.35
C ARG A 103 -12.29 -0.84 0.89
N ALA A 104 -12.03 0.30 0.25
CA ALA A 104 -12.37 0.49 -1.15
C ALA A 104 -11.61 -0.50 -2.05
N ALA A 105 -10.32 -0.70 -1.76
CA ALA A 105 -9.49 -1.66 -2.50
C ALA A 105 -10.04 -3.09 -2.36
N MET A 106 -10.41 -3.48 -1.14
CA MET A 106 -10.98 -4.81 -0.92
C MET A 106 -12.29 -5.00 -1.68
N ASN A 107 -13.17 -3.99 -1.67
CA ASN A 107 -14.42 -4.06 -2.42
C ASN A 107 -14.16 -4.28 -3.90
N GLU A 108 -13.20 -3.57 -4.47
CA GLU A 108 -12.87 -3.72 -5.88
C GLU A 108 -12.30 -5.11 -6.17
N LEU A 109 -11.48 -5.64 -5.29
CA LEU A 109 -10.90 -6.98 -5.49
C LEU A 109 -11.95 -8.07 -5.58
N PHE A 110 -13.04 -7.98 -4.83
CA PHE A 110 -14.10 -8.98 -4.88
C PHE A 110 -14.83 -9.00 -6.23
N ASP A 111 -14.69 -7.97 -7.05
CA ASP A 111 -15.23 -7.99 -8.42
C ASP A 111 -14.40 -8.89 -9.33
N TYR A 112 -13.16 -9.20 -8.97
CA TYR A 112 -12.25 -10.06 -9.75
C TYR A 112 -12.35 -11.54 -9.36
N GLY A 113 -12.98 -11.85 -8.24
CA GLY A 113 -13.09 -13.21 -7.74
C GLY A 113 -13.08 -13.26 -6.23
N ARG A 114 -13.12 -14.45 -5.67
CA ARG A 114 -13.08 -14.66 -4.22
C ARG A 114 -11.67 -15.10 -3.82
N PRO A 115 -10.85 -14.18 -3.27
CA PRO A 115 -9.53 -14.58 -2.79
C PRO A 115 -9.64 -15.52 -1.59
N ALA A 116 -8.65 -16.37 -1.40
CA ALA A 116 -8.57 -17.23 -0.22
C ALA A 116 -8.37 -16.39 1.04
N ARG A 117 -7.60 -15.31 0.89
CA ARG A 117 -7.27 -14.41 2.01
C ARG A 117 -6.73 -13.10 1.47
N ILE A 118 -7.01 -12.00 2.17
CA ILE A 118 -6.39 -10.70 1.90
C ILE A 118 -5.68 -10.25 3.16
N ARG A 119 -4.40 -9.97 3.05
CA ARG A 119 -3.60 -9.34 4.11
C ARG A 119 -3.13 -7.99 3.63
N LEU A 120 -2.70 -7.15 4.55
CA LEU A 120 -2.28 -5.78 4.25
C LEU A 120 -0.85 -5.56 4.72
N ALA A 121 -0.04 -5.01 3.82
CA ALA A 121 1.30 -4.51 4.12
C ALA A 121 1.29 -3.00 3.95
N SER A 122 1.72 -2.27 4.97
CA SER A 122 1.83 -0.81 4.92
C SER A 122 3.22 -0.40 5.37
N LEU A 123 3.83 0.51 4.61
CA LEU A 123 5.15 1.01 5.00
C LEU A 123 5.06 1.73 6.33
N VAL A 124 4.00 2.53 6.51
CA VAL A 124 3.78 3.32 7.71
C VAL A 124 2.34 3.16 8.17
N ASP A 125 2.15 2.95 9.46
CA ASP A 125 0.84 3.04 10.09
C ASP A 125 0.80 4.34 10.89
N ARG A 126 -0.09 5.23 10.48
CA ARG A 126 -0.22 6.56 11.06
C ARG A 126 -1.22 6.62 12.22
N GLY A 127 -1.94 5.53 12.46
CA GLY A 127 -3.05 5.53 13.40
C GLY A 127 -4.29 6.16 12.79
N GLY A 128 -5.19 6.68 13.61
CA GLY A 128 -6.37 7.43 13.14
C GLY A 128 -7.45 6.59 12.50
N ARG A 129 -7.56 5.32 12.87
CA ARG A 129 -8.56 4.42 12.27
C ARG A 129 -9.98 4.92 12.45
N GLU A 130 -10.78 4.79 11.41
CA GLU A 130 -12.22 4.96 11.42
C GLU A 130 -12.94 3.67 11.06
N LEU A 131 -12.23 2.71 10.49
CA LEU A 131 -12.74 1.38 10.14
C LEU A 131 -11.87 0.32 10.81
N PRO A 132 -12.39 -0.89 11.04
CA PRO A 132 -11.64 -1.97 11.70
C PRO A 132 -10.66 -2.64 10.73
N ILE A 133 -9.68 -1.89 10.29
CA ILE A 133 -8.63 -2.33 9.36
C ILE A 133 -7.30 -2.34 10.10
N ALA A 134 -6.54 -3.40 9.94
CA ALA A 134 -5.21 -3.52 10.52
C ALA A 134 -4.26 -4.12 9.49
N ALA A 135 -3.00 -3.67 9.52
CA ALA A 135 -1.97 -4.24 8.67
C ALA A 135 -1.30 -5.41 9.38
N GLN A 136 -1.08 -6.49 8.66
CA GLN A 136 -0.36 -7.66 9.15
C GLN A 136 1.15 -7.45 9.05
N PHE A 137 1.57 -6.57 8.14
CA PHE A 137 2.99 -6.24 7.95
C PHE A 137 3.12 -4.72 7.97
N VAL A 138 3.97 -4.19 8.85
CA VAL A 138 4.11 -2.74 9.04
C VAL A 138 5.59 -2.40 9.17
N GLY A 139 6.03 -1.41 8.41
CA GLY A 139 7.40 -0.92 8.53
C GLY A 139 7.62 -0.16 9.82
N ALA A 140 6.76 0.79 10.13
CA ALA A 140 6.78 1.53 11.40
C ALA A 140 5.41 2.13 11.69
N THR A 141 5.11 2.28 12.97
CA THR A 141 3.96 3.05 13.43
C THR A 141 4.48 4.44 13.85
N ILE A 142 3.84 5.47 13.33
CA ILE A 142 4.22 6.86 13.64
C ILE A 142 2.98 7.64 14.08
N ASP A 143 3.21 8.59 14.97
CA ASP A 143 2.15 9.46 15.47
C ASP A 143 2.42 10.87 14.99
N VAL A 144 1.82 11.24 13.85
CA VAL A 144 1.93 12.58 13.28
C VAL A 144 0.55 13.05 12.85
N LYS A 145 0.28 14.33 13.04
CA LYS A 145 -1.00 14.91 12.65
C LYS A 145 -1.09 15.24 11.18
N GLN A 146 0.05 15.55 10.58
CA GLN A 146 0.13 15.89 9.16
C GLN A 146 0.11 14.65 8.30
N SER A 147 -0.37 14.78 7.08
CA SER A 147 -0.30 13.69 6.10
C SER A 147 1.16 13.35 5.77
N VAL A 148 1.41 12.07 5.61
CA VAL A 148 2.72 11.56 5.25
C VAL A 148 2.67 11.06 3.82
N GLU A 149 3.65 11.43 3.01
CA GLU A 149 3.73 11.02 1.61
C GLU A 149 4.99 10.20 1.36
N LEU A 150 4.85 9.17 0.55
CA LEU A 150 5.99 8.44 0.00
C LEU A 150 6.41 9.12 -1.29
N LYS A 151 7.70 9.41 -1.42
CA LYS A 151 8.28 10.02 -2.61
C LYS A 151 9.34 9.11 -3.20
N ARG A 152 9.56 9.26 -4.50
CA ARG A 152 10.55 8.48 -5.24
C ARG A 152 11.38 9.43 -6.09
N ASP A 153 12.70 9.34 -5.98
CA ASP A 153 13.59 10.18 -6.77
C ASP A 153 13.88 9.56 -8.14
N ALA A 154 14.71 10.24 -8.94
CA ALA A 154 15.03 9.80 -10.29
C ALA A 154 15.78 8.47 -10.33
N GLN A 155 16.43 8.07 -9.25
CA GLN A 155 17.15 6.81 -9.14
C GLN A 155 16.28 5.69 -8.53
N GLY A 156 15.01 5.98 -8.24
CA GLY A 156 14.10 5.01 -7.64
C GLY A 156 14.18 4.90 -6.13
N ARG A 157 14.97 5.77 -5.47
CA ARG A 157 15.08 5.76 -4.02
C ARG A 157 13.84 6.34 -3.38
N LEU A 158 13.33 5.65 -2.39
CA LEU A 158 12.11 6.05 -1.67
C LEU A 158 12.45 6.90 -0.45
N SER A 159 11.60 7.87 -0.17
CA SER A 159 11.71 8.72 1.02
C SER A 159 10.31 9.10 1.51
N LEU A 160 10.23 9.47 2.78
CA LEU A 160 8.99 9.94 3.39
C LEU A 160 9.08 11.44 3.62
N ALA A 161 7.96 12.13 3.40
CA ALA A 161 7.86 13.56 3.63
C ALA A 161 6.51 13.88 4.25
N LEU A 162 6.45 14.95 5.03
CA LEU A 162 5.18 15.47 5.52
C LEU A 162 4.56 16.33 4.42
N SER A 163 3.25 16.18 4.25
CA SER A 163 2.51 17.03 3.33
C SER A 163 2.47 18.45 3.87
N THR A 164 2.57 19.43 2.96
CA THR A 164 2.60 20.86 3.32
C THR A 164 1.23 21.52 3.27
N ASP A 165 0.13 20.81 3.19
CA ASP A 165 -1.22 21.36 3.15
C ASP A 165 -1.65 21.94 4.48
#